data_67c49717e6338f00b514266aec18012c
#
_entry.id   67c49717e6338f00b514266aec18012c
#
_cell.length_a   1.000
_cell.length_b   1.000
_cell.length_c   1.000
_cell.angle_alpha   90.00
_cell.angle_beta   90.00
_cell.angle_gamma   90.00
#
_symmetry.space_group_name_H-M   'P 1'
#
loop_
_entity.id
_entity.type
_entity.pdbx_description
1 polymer ?
#
loop_
_entity_poly.entity_id
_entity_poly.type
_entity_poly.pdbx_seq_one_letter_code
_entity_poly.pdbx_strand_id
1 'polypeptide(L)'
;MTQLTTLVTLTYGDRFNYLHTLVSRSLESPLIDRVIIVSNASVAPLENLRATWPGQVEVIYLQSNTGSAKGYSVGIQAALDAGAEYIWLMDDDNAPTINAIATLHQSLRQRQAIDGHDKAAVLGFRPTHQADIAAGVPRRFAIQRRSSFFGFHIAQLPYKIWRRLPWGQPQGKYKKIETVQLPFATYGGLLAHRSLYQRIGLPLDALMLYADDSEYTWRITATGGRIFLVPEALLDDLEDSWNIKARTSNIYESFLLGGSDLRAYYGARNQAWFDKNVWASSALLYAFNRWVFFRLLRLIAKRRGAEQRLSLIEKAIADGESGVLGLHKSYPL
;
A
#
# COMPACT_ATOMS: atom_id res chain seq x y z
N MET A 1 -19.09 -2.16 -24.80
CA MET A 1 -17.69 -1.73 -24.98
C MET A 1 -16.83 -2.55 -24.04
N THR A 2 -15.76 -3.15 -24.54
CA THR A 2 -14.80 -3.91 -23.74
C THR A 2 -14.04 -2.91 -22.86
N GLN A 3 -14.10 -3.08 -21.53
CA GLN A 3 -13.40 -2.20 -20.57
C GLN A 3 -11.93 -2.61 -20.52
N LEU A 4 -11.12 -2.08 -21.43
CA LEU A 4 -9.69 -2.37 -21.49
C LEU A 4 -8.96 -1.68 -20.34
N THR A 5 -8.08 -2.42 -19.70
CA THR A 5 -7.34 -1.98 -18.53
C THR A 5 -5.84 -2.03 -18.80
N THR A 6 -5.17 -0.92 -18.55
CA THR A 6 -3.71 -0.90 -18.49
C THR A 6 -3.25 -1.18 -17.06
N LEU A 7 -2.49 -2.26 -16.89
CA LEU A 7 -1.83 -2.56 -15.63
C LEU A 7 -0.54 -1.74 -15.53
N VAL A 8 -0.31 -1.13 -14.38
CA VAL A 8 0.93 -0.39 -14.06
C VAL A 8 1.60 -1.04 -12.86
N THR A 9 2.86 -1.41 -13.02
CA THR A 9 3.69 -1.96 -11.95
C THR A 9 5.06 -1.32 -11.91
N LEU A 10 5.72 -1.40 -10.77
CA LEU A 10 7.06 -0.89 -10.50
C LEU A 10 7.93 -2.03 -10.01
N THR A 11 9.15 -2.15 -10.54
CA THR A 11 10.11 -3.16 -10.08
C THR A 11 11.50 -2.59 -9.82
N TYR A 12 12.25 -3.22 -8.93
CA TYR A 12 13.63 -2.88 -8.58
C TYR A 12 14.45 -4.16 -8.29
N GLY A 13 15.76 -4.07 -8.28
CA GLY A 13 16.62 -5.22 -8.03
C GLY A 13 16.38 -6.36 -9.03
N ASP A 14 16.53 -7.60 -8.57
CA ASP A 14 16.24 -8.81 -9.38
C ASP A 14 14.95 -9.48 -8.87
N ARG A 15 13.84 -9.10 -9.48
CA ARG A 15 12.50 -9.61 -9.14
C ARG A 15 11.81 -10.22 -10.37
N PHE A 16 12.59 -10.70 -11.33
CA PHE A 16 12.08 -11.20 -12.60
C PHE A 16 10.98 -12.25 -12.46
N ASN A 17 11.16 -13.24 -11.57
CA ASN A 17 10.20 -14.33 -11.43
C ASN A 17 8.84 -13.90 -10.91
N TYR A 18 8.82 -12.94 -9.97
CA TYR A 18 7.56 -12.37 -9.47
C TYR A 18 6.86 -11.59 -10.58
N LEU A 19 7.62 -10.72 -11.24
CA LEU A 19 7.10 -9.89 -12.32
C LEU A 19 6.60 -10.73 -13.51
N HIS A 20 7.32 -11.79 -13.87
CA HIS A 20 6.86 -12.74 -14.90
C HIS A 20 5.52 -13.38 -14.53
N THR A 21 5.36 -13.79 -13.27
CA THR A 21 4.10 -14.38 -12.77
C THR A 21 2.96 -13.35 -12.79
N LEU A 22 3.22 -12.11 -12.35
CA LEU A 22 2.24 -11.02 -12.41
C LEU A 22 1.78 -10.78 -13.85
N VAL A 23 2.72 -10.59 -14.79
CA VAL A 23 2.43 -10.28 -16.20
C VAL A 23 1.69 -11.45 -16.86
N SER A 24 2.18 -12.68 -16.71
CA SER A 24 1.57 -13.88 -17.28
C SER A 24 0.11 -14.02 -16.84
N ARG A 25 -0.14 -14.04 -15.52
CA ARG A 25 -1.51 -14.19 -15.01
C ARG A 25 -2.43 -13.02 -15.35
N SER A 26 -1.89 -11.83 -15.45
CA SER A 26 -2.68 -10.65 -15.81
C SER A 26 -3.13 -10.70 -17.27
N LEU A 27 -2.23 -11.07 -18.19
CA LEU A 27 -2.51 -11.14 -19.62
C LEU A 27 -3.35 -12.38 -20.04
N GLU A 28 -3.58 -13.34 -19.13
CA GLU A 28 -4.59 -14.37 -19.33
C GLU A 28 -6.02 -13.80 -19.41
N SER A 29 -6.24 -12.60 -18.84
CA SER A 29 -7.54 -11.94 -18.90
C SER A 29 -7.65 -11.05 -20.14
N PRO A 30 -8.69 -11.20 -20.98
CA PRO A 30 -8.92 -10.32 -22.12
C PRO A 30 -9.29 -8.88 -21.73
N LEU A 31 -9.44 -8.58 -20.45
CA LEU A 31 -9.69 -7.25 -19.92
C LEU A 31 -8.40 -6.45 -19.73
N ILE A 32 -7.23 -7.09 -19.78
CA ILE A 32 -5.93 -6.41 -19.72
C ILE A 32 -5.39 -6.32 -21.15
N ASP A 33 -5.25 -5.10 -21.65
CA ASP A 33 -4.74 -4.83 -23.00
C ASP A 33 -3.25 -4.47 -22.99
N ARG A 34 -2.77 -3.91 -21.88
CA ARG A 34 -1.41 -3.43 -21.74
C ARG A 34 -0.88 -3.58 -20.32
N VAL A 35 0.42 -3.83 -20.21
CA VAL A 35 1.18 -3.81 -18.96
C VAL A 35 2.32 -2.81 -19.11
N ILE A 36 2.37 -1.80 -18.26
CA ILE A 36 3.47 -0.84 -18.15
C ILE A 36 4.30 -1.21 -16.94
N ILE A 37 5.56 -1.55 -17.18
CA ILE A 37 6.54 -1.90 -16.15
C ILE A 37 7.51 -0.72 -16.01
N VAL A 38 7.56 -0.09 -14.85
CA VAL A 38 8.57 0.92 -14.54
C VAL A 38 9.77 0.23 -13.86
N SER A 39 10.89 0.20 -14.56
CA SER A 39 12.16 -0.29 -14.01
C SER A 39 12.80 0.80 -13.15
N ASN A 40 12.78 0.63 -11.85
CA ASN A 40 13.39 1.56 -10.89
C ASN A 40 14.84 1.13 -10.59
N ALA A 41 15.70 1.21 -11.62
CA ALA A 41 17.05 0.66 -11.66
C ALA A 41 17.09 -0.86 -11.38
N SER A 42 16.11 -1.60 -11.91
CA SER A 42 16.10 -3.06 -11.84
C SER A 42 17.24 -3.66 -12.68
N VAL A 43 17.84 -4.74 -12.18
CA VAL A 43 18.85 -5.55 -12.89
C VAL A 43 18.21 -6.78 -13.55
N ALA A 44 16.90 -6.98 -13.40
CA ALA A 44 16.17 -8.07 -14.03
C ALA A 44 16.16 -7.94 -15.56
N PRO A 45 16.15 -9.05 -16.32
CA PRO A 45 16.14 -9.02 -17.79
C PRO A 45 14.76 -8.70 -18.36
N LEU A 46 14.27 -7.46 -18.15
CA LEU A 46 12.91 -7.03 -18.47
C LEU A 46 12.58 -7.07 -19.97
N GLU A 47 13.60 -6.99 -20.84
CA GLU A 47 13.42 -7.14 -22.28
C GLU A 47 12.87 -8.54 -22.66
N ASN A 48 13.12 -9.56 -21.86
CA ASN A 48 12.55 -10.89 -22.06
C ASN A 48 11.01 -10.86 -21.92
N LEU A 49 10.48 -10.05 -20.99
CA LEU A 49 9.03 -9.88 -20.85
C LEU A 49 8.43 -9.17 -22.08
N ARG A 50 9.10 -8.11 -22.56
CA ARG A 50 8.67 -7.40 -23.76
C ARG A 50 8.71 -8.29 -25.01
N ALA A 51 9.71 -9.15 -25.12
CA ALA A 51 9.84 -10.11 -26.22
C ALA A 51 8.80 -11.24 -26.15
N THR A 52 8.41 -11.66 -24.95
CA THR A 52 7.38 -12.70 -24.75
C THR A 52 5.96 -12.20 -25.07
N TRP A 53 5.68 -10.93 -24.75
CA TRP A 53 4.36 -10.31 -25.00
C TRP A 53 4.51 -9.03 -25.82
N PRO A 54 4.86 -9.16 -27.12
CA PRO A 54 5.11 -8.01 -27.99
C PRO A 54 3.83 -7.20 -28.20
N GLY A 55 3.95 -5.87 -28.04
CA GLY A 55 2.81 -4.95 -28.16
C GLY A 55 1.91 -4.86 -26.92
N GLN A 56 2.03 -5.79 -25.97
CA GLN A 56 1.25 -5.76 -24.72
C GLN A 56 2.09 -5.31 -23.52
N VAL A 57 3.41 -5.55 -23.51
CA VAL A 57 4.31 -5.16 -22.44
C VAL A 57 5.19 -4.01 -22.88
N GLU A 58 5.14 -2.93 -22.11
CA GLU A 58 6.00 -1.75 -22.23
C GLU A 58 6.90 -1.64 -21.00
N VAL A 59 8.18 -1.32 -21.19
CA VAL A 59 9.14 -1.11 -20.09
C VAL A 59 9.68 0.31 -20.16
N ILE A 60 9.56 1.03 -19.04
CA ILE A 60 10.10 2.39 -18.86
C ILE A 60 11.27 2.30 -17.89
N TYR A 61 12.46 2.69 -18.33
CA TYR A 61 13.67 2.61 -17.52
C TYR A 61 13.97 3.94 -16.85
N LEU A 62 14.06 3.93 -15.52
CA LEU A 62 14.61 5.03 -14.73
C LEU A 62 16.12 4.83 -14.54
N GLN A 63 16.87 5.93 -14.58
CA GLN A 63 18.35 5.90 -14.50
C GLN A 63 18.87 5.45 -13.12
N SER A 64 18.09 5.68 -12.07
CA SER A 64 18.43 5.34 -10.69
C SER A 64 17.19 4.93 -9.92
N ASN A 65 17.36 4.29 -8.77
CA ASN A 65 16.24 4.03 -7.87
C ASN A 65 15.73 5.35 -7.28
N THR A 66 14.50 5.71 -7.60
CA THR A 66 13.83 6.95 -7.20
C THR A 66 12.74 6.73 -6.16
N GLY A 67 12.57 5.48 -5.69
CA GLY A 67 11.49 5.09 -4.76
C GLY A 67 10.16 4.81 -5.46
N SER A 68 9.18 4.33 -4.68
CA SER A 68 7.86 3.94 -5.19
C SER A 68 7.03 5.13 -5.66
N ALA A 69 7.07 6.25 -4.95
CA ALA A 69 6.29 7.44 -5.30
C ALA A 69 6.57 7.93 -6.72
N LYS A 70 7.84 8.10 -7.08
CA LYS A 70 8.25 8.52 -8.42
C LYS A 70 7.98 7.45 -9.48
N GLY A 71 8.25 6.19 -9.15
CA GLY A 71 8.02 5.07 -10.07
C GLY A 71 6.55 4.95 -10.48
N TYR A 72 5.64 4.97 -9.52
CA TYR A 72 4.19 4.97 -9.81
C TYR A 72 3.73 6.27 -10.48
N SER A 73 4.32 7.42 -10.13
CA SER A 73 4.05 8.69 -10.81
C SER A 73 4.33 8.59 -12.32
N VAL A 74 5.48 8.03 -12.70
CA VAL A 74 5.87 7.81 -14.10
C VAL A 74 4.94 6.80 -14.79
N GLY A 75 4.64 5.68 -14.14
CA GLY A 75 3.79 4.64 -14.72
C GLY A 75 2.33 5.08 -14.91
N ILE A 76 1.76 5.79 -13.94
CA ILE A 76 0.40 6.36 -14.03
C ILE A 76 0.35 7.40 -15.15
N GLN A 77 1.33 8.31 -15.24
CA GLN A 77 1.39 9.30 -16.29
C GLN A 77 1.47 8.65 -17.68
N ALA A 78 2.35 7.65 -17.84
CA ALA A 78 2.48 6.91 -19.11
C ALA A 78 1.18 6.21 -19.50
N ALA A 79 0.45 5.61 -18.55
CA ALA A 79 -0.85 5.00 -18.81
C ALA A 79 -1.90 6.04 -19.26
N LEU A 80 -1.92 7.22 -18.62
CA LEU A 80 -2.80 8.33 -19.00
C LEU A 80 -2.49 8.85 -20.41
N ASP A 81 -1.21 9.03 -20.74
CA ASP A 81 -0.73 9.53 -22.04
C ASP A 81 -1.02 8.52 -23.16
N ALA A 82 -0.91 7.22 -22.85
CA ALA A 82 -1.27 6.13 -23.76
C ALA A 82 -2.79 5.97 -23.97
N GLY A 83 -3.61 6.78 -23.28
CA GLY A 83 -5.07 6.76 -23.44
C GLY A 83 -5.79 5.67 -22.67
N ALA A 84 -5.17 5.05 -21.66
CA ALA A 84 -5.79 4.04 -20.83
C ALA A 84 -7.16 4.51 -20.31
N GLU A 85 -8.21 3.68 -20.43
CA GLU A 85 -9.54 3.96 -19.87
C GLU A 85 -9.60 3.61 -18.40
N TYR A 86 -9.10 2.43 -18.04
CA TYR A 86 -8.94 1.96 -16.67
C TYR A 86 -7.46 1.71 -16.39
N ILE A 87 -7.02 2.06 -15.18
CA ILE A 87 -5.66 1.82 -14.72
C ILE A 87 -5.72 0.94 -13.48
N TRP A 88 -4.96 -0.15 -13.50
CA TRP A 88 -4.83 -1.08 -12.39
C TRP A 88 -3.40 -1.04 -11.86
N LEU A 89 -3.23 -0.53 -10.65
CA LEU A 89 -1.92 -0.48 -9.99
C LEU A 89 -1.66 -1.82 -9.29
N MET A 90 -0.49 -2.39 -9.51
CA MET A 90 -0.08 -3.66 -8.91
C MET A 90 1.36 -3.58 -8.41
N ASP A 91 1.65 -4.16 -7.23
CA ASP A 91 3.03 -4.39 -6.81
C ASP A 91 3.62 -5.55 -7.63
N ASP A 92 4.94 -5.56 -7.86
CA ASP A 92 5.59 -6.58 -8.71
C ASP A 92 5.61 -7.99 -8.10
N ASP A 93 5.29 -8.10 -6.80
CA ASP A 93 5.18 -9.35 -6.04
C ASP A 93 3.73 -9.78 -5.76
N ASN A 94 2.77 -9.19 -6.44
CA ASN A 94 1.38 -9.61 -6.37
C ASN A 94 0.91 -10.20 -7.69
N ALA A 95 0.08 -11.22 -7.64
CA ALA A 95 -0.51 -11.77 -8.85
C ALA A 95 -2.03 -11.96 -8.70
N PRO A 96 -2.82 -11.66 -9.75
CA PRO A 96 -4.24 -11.88 -9.69
C PRO A 96 -4.58 -13.37 -9.73
N THR A 97 -5.68 -13.76 -9.05
CA THR A 97 -6.37 -15.00 -9.36
C THR A 97 -7.20 -14.84 -10.66
N ILE A 98 -7.59 -15.95 -11.27
CA ILE A 98 -8.14 -16.01 -12.64
C ILE A 98 -9.32 -15.04 -12.90
N ASN A 99 -10.15 -14.77 -11.91
CA ASN A 99 -11.33 -13.89 -12.03
C ASN A 99 -11.18 -12.54 -11.35
N ALA A 100 -10.01 -12.23 -10.79
CA ALA A 100 -9.83 -11.04 -9.96
C ALA A 100 -10.21 -9.75 -10.69
N ILE A 101 -9.68 -9.54 -11.90
CA ILE A 101 -9.92 -8.31 -12.67
C ILE A 101 -11.39 -8.19 -13.12
N ALA A 102 -12.02 -9.29 -13.53
CA ALA A 102 -13.44 -9.28 -13.91
C ALA A 102 -14.34 -8.92 -12.73
N THR A 103 -14.03 -9.46 -11.54
CA THR A 103 -14.72 -9.15 -10.28
C THR A 103 -14.53 -7.70 -9.88
N LEU A 104 -13.31 -7.17 -10.01
CA LEU A 104 -13.02 -5.74 -9.75
C LEU A 104 -13.82 -4.85 -10.69
N HIS A 105 -13.85 -5.12 -12.00
CA HIS A 105 -14.64 -4.34 -12.95
C HIS A 105 -16.14 -4.40 -12.65
N GLN A 106 -16.67 -5.57 -12.28
CA GLN A 106 -18.08 -5.70 -11.90
C GLN A 106 -18.40 -4.83 -10.69
N SER A 107 -17.56 -4.89 -9.65
CA SER A 107 -17.73 -4.07 -8.45
C SER A 107 -17.57 -2.57 -8.77
N LEU A 108 -16.56 -2.21 -9.56
CA LEU A 108 -16.29 -0.81 -9.93
C LEU A 108 -17.48 -0.19 -10.68
N ARG A 109 -18.07 -0.90 -11.66
CA ARG A 109 -19.26 -0.42 -12.37
C ARG A 109 -20.43 -0.12 -11.43
N GLN A 110 -20.69 -1.01 -10.47
CA GLN A 110 -21.75 -0.80 -9.48
C GLN A 110 -21.50 0.47 -8.65
N ARG A 111 -20.25 0.74 -8.31
CA ARG A 111 -19.87 1.92 -7.53
C ARG A 111 -19.90 3.19 -8.38
N GLN A 112 -19.43 3.13 -9.61
CA GLN A 112 -19.46 4.25 -10.55
C GLN A 112 -20.87 4.71 -10.89
N ALA A 113 -21.85 3.80 -10.95
CA ALA A 113 -23.25 4.14 -11.14
C ALA A 113 -23.82 5.00 -10.00
N ILE A 114 -23.24 4.91 -8.81
CA ILE A 114 -23.66 5.66 -7.61
C ILE A 114 -22.81 6.92 -7.42
N ASP A 115 -21.48 6.81 -7.58
CA ASP A 115 -20.51 7.81 -7.17
C ASP A 115 -19.97 8.65 -8.34
N GLY A 116 -20.06 8.11 -9.57
CA GLY A 116 -19.40 8.65 -10.75
C GLY A 116 -18.02 7.99 -11.01
N HIS A 117 -17.55 8.12 -12.26
CA HIS A 117 -16.29 7.51 -12.72
C HIS A 117 -15.05 8.09 -12.02
N ASP A 118 -15.08 9.36 -11.67
CA ASP A 118 -13.98 10.10 -11.05
C ASP A 118 -13.94 9.97 -9.51
N LYS A 119 -14.89 9.23 -8.90
CA LYS A 119 -15.04 9.15 -7.44
C LYS A 119 -15.00 7.73 -6.88
N ALA A 120 -15.05 6.71 -7.74
CA ALA A 120 -15.06 5.32 -7.33
C ALA A 120 -13.74 4.63 -7.67
N ALA A 121 -13.17 3.93 -6.69
CA ALA A 121 -12.07 3.01 -6.84
C ALA A 121 -12.38 1.69 -6.12
N VAL A 122 -11.82 0.59 -6.62
CA VAL A 122 -11.89 -0.72 -5.99
C VAL A 122 -10.49 -1.27 -5.75
N LEU A 123 -10.35 -2.07 -4.69
CA LEU A 123 -9.08 -2.67 -4.29
C LEU A 123 -9.23 -4.18 -4.27
N GLY A 124 -8.31 -4.90 -4.89
CA GLY A 124 -8.18 -6.35 -4.77
C GLY A 124 -7.84 -6.77 -3.35
N PHE A 125 -8.26 -7.97 -2.98
CA PHE A 125 -8.10 -8.49 -1.63
C PHE A 125 -6.83 -9.33 -1.48
N ARG A 126 -5.96 -8.91 -0.57
CA ARG A 126 -4.75 -9.61 -0.16
C ARG A 126 -4.89 -10.02 1.30
N PRO A 127 -5.27 -11.29 1.60
CA PRO A 127 -5.60 -11.72 2.96
C PRO A 127 -4.50 -11.50 3.99
N THR A 128 -3.24 -11.55 3.56
CA THR A 128 -2.07 -11.30 4.41
C THR A 128 -1.94 -9.83 4.81
N HIS A 129 -2.19 -8.92 3.88
CA HIS A 129 -2.17 -7.46 4.12
C HIS A 129 -3.42 -6.97 4.86
N GLN A 130 -4.59 -7.50 4.52
CA GLN A 130 -5.85 -7.18 5.20
C GLN A 130 -6.21 -8.24 6.25
N ALA A 131 -5.22 -8.72 7.01
CA ALA A 131 -5.37 -9.85 7.95
C ALA A 131 -6.49 -9.66 8.98
N ASP A 132 -6.71 -8.46 9.47
CA ASP A 132 -7.81 -8.17 10.39
C ASP A 132 -9.18 -8.31 9.73
N ILE A 133 -9.30 -7.86 8.47
CA ILE A 133 -10.53 -8.02 7.67
C ILE A 133 -10.72 -9.50 7.34
N ALA A 134 -9.67 -10.19 6.90
CA ALA A 134 -9.67 -11.63 6.63
C ALA A 134 -10.09 -12.46 7.85
N ALA A 135 -9.67 -12.05 9.05
CA ALA A 135 -10.03 -12.69 10.32
C ALA A 135 -11.45 -12.31 10.80
N GLY A 136 -12.20 -11.47 10.10
CA GLY A 136 -13.54 -11.05 10.51
C GLY A 136 -13.56 -10.08 11.68
N VAL A 137 -12.48 -9.32 11.90
CA VAL A 137 -12.45 -8.26 12.92
C VAL A 137 -13.47 -7.20 12.57
N PRO A 138 -14.30 -6.74 13.53
CA PRO A 138 -15.27 -5.68 13.26
C PRO A 138 -14.62 -4.45 12.64
N ARG A 139 -15.23 -3.89 11.59
CA ARG A 139 -14.71 -2.78 10.77
C ARG A 139 -14.12 -1.64 11.61
N ARG A 140 -14.79 -1.24 12.70
CA ARG A 140 -14.35 -0.16 13.61
C ARG A 140 -12.99 -0.42 14.28
N PHE A 141 -12.48 -1.66 14.27
CA PHE A 141 -11.20 -2.07 14.83
C PHE A 141 -10.19 -2.53 13.77
N ALA A 142 -10.69 -2.98 12.60
CA ALA A 142 -9.85 -3.39 11.47
C ALA A 142 -9.32 -2.18 10.67
N ILE A 143 -10.07 -1.07 10.67
CA ILE A 143 -9.68 0.15 9.95
C ILE A 143 -9.00 1.13 10.90
N GLN A 144 -7.93 1.74 10.41
CA GLN A 144 -7.16 2.74 11.15
C GLN A 144 -8.03 3.95 11.51
N ARG A 145 -8.03 4.33 12.78
CA ARG A 145 -8.77 5.49 13.28
C ARG A 145 -8.01 6.79 13.03
N ARG A 146 -8.76 7.88 12.80
CA ARG A 146 -8.20 9.23 12.72
C ARG A 146 -7.42 9.57 13.99
N SER A 147 -6.34 10.35 13.83
CA SER A 147 -5.42 10.74 14.92
C SER A 147 -4.66 9.57 15.56
N SER A 148 -4.64 8.38 14.94
CA SER A 148 -3.71 7.31 15.35
C SER A 148 -2.26 7.73 15.07
N PHE A 149 -1.33 7.11 15.78
CA PHE A 149 0.10 7.23 15.55
C PHE A 149 0.68 5.85 15.25
N PHE A 150 1.20 5.64 14.05
CA PHE A 150 1.65 4.32 13.56
C PHE A 150 0.59 3.22 13.75
N GLY A 151 -0.67 3.54 13.44
CA GLY A 151 -1.80 2.64 13.65
C GLY A 151 -2.17 2.39 15.12
N PHE A 152 -1.44 2.99 16.08
CA PHE A 152 -1.81 2.95 17.50
C PHE A 152 -2.86 4.02 17.80
N HIS A 153 -3.94 3.58 18.45
CA HIS A 153 -4.97 4.48 18.96
C HIS A 153 -5.46 3.97 20.31
N ILE A 154 -5.45 4.82 21.34
CA ILE A 154 -5.78 4.42 22.72
C ILE A 154 -7.17 3.79 22.85
N ALA A 155 -8.16 4.30 22.11
CA ALA A 155 -9.52 3.76 22.15
C ALA A 155 -9.64 2.34 21.53
N GLN A 156 -8.61 1.84 20.85
CA GLN A 156 -8.57 0.45 20.36
C GLN A 156 -7.91 -0.50 21.36
N LEU A 157 -7.24 0.03 22.38
CA LEU A 157 -6.46 -0.78 23.31
C LEU A 157 -7.33 -1.82 24.09
N PRO A 158 -8.52 -1.48 24.60
CA PRO A 158 -9.37 -2.45 25.27
C PRO A 158 -9.72 -3.64 24.38
N TYR A 159 -10.06 -3.39 23.09
CA TYR A 159 -10.34 -4.45 22.13
C TYR A 159 -9.09 -5.28 21.81
N LYS A 160 -7.93 -4.63 21.61
CA LYS A 160 -6.65 -5.33 21.33
C LYS A 160 -6.24 -6.23 22.51
N ILE A 161 -6.52 -5.84 23.74
CA ILE A 161 -6.29 -6.67 24.94
C ILE A 161 -7.30 -7.81 24.97
N TRP A 162 -8.60 -7.53 24.85
CA TRP A 162 -9.67 -8.54 24.83
C TRP A 162 -9.42 -9.62 23.77
N ARG A 163 -9.00 -9.23 22.57
CA ARG A 163 -8.69 -10.14 21.46
C ARG A 163 -7.54 -11.12 21.75
N ARG A 164 -6.66 -10.84 22.72
CA ARG A 164 -5.58 -11.74 23.14
C ARG A 164 -6.04 -12.81 24.11
N LEU A 165 -7.24 -12.68 24.65
CA LEU A 165 -7.83 -13.68 25.54
C LEU A 165 -8.43 -14.82 24.69
N PRO A 166 -8.49 -16.07 25.23
CA PRO A 166 -8.99 -17.23 24.47
C PRO A 166 -10.38 -17.03 23.87
N TRP A 167 -11.28 -16.33 24.57
CA TRP A 167 -12.66 -16.04 24.14
C TRP A 167 -12.78 -14.81 23.26
N GLY A 168 -11.74 -14.02 23.11
CA GLY A 168 -11.70 -12.80 22.29
C GLY A 168 -11.24 -13.01 20.84
N GLN A 169 -10.88 -14.22 20.49
CA GLN A 169 -10.39 -14.56 19.15
C GLN A 169 -11.52 -14.42 18.11
N PRO A 170 -11.29 -13.71 16.97
CA PRO A 170 -12.30 -13.62 15.92
C PRO A 170 -12.60 -15.01 15.36
N GLN A 171 -13.88 -15.37 15.32
CA GLN A 171 -14.33 -16.68 14.79
C GLN A 171 -14.58 -16.62 13.25
N GLY A 172 -13.86 -15.74 12.55
CA GLY A 172 -14.17 -15.34 11.17
C GLY A 172 -13.85 -16.34 10.06
N LYS A 173 -13.33 -17.53 10.35
CA LYS A 173 -12.97 -18.51 9.29
C LYS A 173 -14.14 -18.96 8.38
N TYR A 174 -15.38 -18.63 8.70
CA TYR A 174 -16.58 -19.08 7.99
C TYR A 174 -17.56 -17.97 7.62
N LYS A 175 -17.28 -16.69 7.94
CA LYS A 175 -18.13 -15.58 7.51
C LYS A 175 -17.72 -15.12 6.11
N LYS A 176 -18.68 -14.99 5.21
CA LYS A 176 -18.48 -14.25 3.95
C LYS A 176 -18.03 -12.85 4.30
N ILE A 177 -16.85 -12.48 3.81
CA ILE A 177 -16.31 -11.14 4.01
C ILE A 177 -17.09 -10.20 3.09
N GLU A 178 -17.68 -9.16 3.65
CA GLU A 178 -18.39 -8.14 2.87
C GLU A 178 -17.41 -7.13 2.29
N THR A 179 -17.81 -6.48 1.20
CA THR A 179 -17.09 -5.32 0.64
C THR A 179 -16.92 -4.24 1.70
N VAL A 180 -15.70 -3.78 1.92
CA VAL A 180 -15.35 -2.81 2.96
C VAL A 180 -14.90 -1.49 2.35
N GLN A 181 -15.51 -0.38 2.73
CA GLN A 181 -15.00 0.93 2.37
C GLN A 181 -13.78 1.28 3.19
N LEU A 182 -12.68 1.65 2.50
CA LEU A 182 -11.41 2.03 3.10
C LEU A 182 -11.20 3.54 3.03
N PRO A 183 -10.50 4.14 4.00
CA PRO A 183 -10.16 5.57 3.95
C PRO A 183 -8.98 5.85 3.00
N PHE A 184 -8.09 4.92 2.85
CA PHE A 184 -6.94 4.89 1.91
C PHE A 184 -6.54 3.42 1.66
N ALA A 185 -5.68 3.18 0.70
CA ALA A 185 -5.27 1.85 0.25
C ALA A 185 -3.79 1.82 -0.15
N THR A 186 -3.25 0.63 -0.39
CA THR A 186 -1.97 0.42 -1.08
C THR A 186 -2.13 0.63 -2.59
N TYR A 187 -1.03 0.77 -3.33
CA TYR A 187 -1.07 0.70 -4.79
C TYR A 187 -1.51 -0.68 -5.26
N GLY A 188 -0.90 -1.73 -4.70
CA GLY A 188 -1.14 -3.12 -5.11
C GLY A 188 -2.61 -3.53 -5.04
N GLY A 189 -3.23 -3.66 -6.23
CA GLY A 189 -4.62 -4.06 -6.41
C GLY A 189 -5.61 -2.93 -6.67
N LEU A 190 -5.20 -1.66 -6.72
CA LEU A 190 -6.10 -0.51 -6.90
C LEU A 190 -6.51 -0.35 -8.36
N LEU A 191 -7.79 -0.53 -8.66
CA LEU A 191 -8.39 -0.32 -9.98
C LEU A 191 -9.33 0.90 -9.95
N ALA A 192 -9.15 1.81 -10.91
CA ALA A 192 -10.06 2.93 -11.12
C ALA A 192 -10.05 3.40 -12.58
N HIS A 193 -11.05 4.20 -12.93
CA HIS A 193 -11.11 4.88 -14.23
C HIS A 193 -10.11 6.04 -14.28
N ARG A 194 -9.57 6.35 -15.46
CA ARG A 194 -8.59 7.42 -15.71
C ARG A 194 -8.97 8.78 -15.10
N SER A 195 -10.24 9.13 -15.13
CA SER A 195 -10.73 10.41 -14.59
C SER A 195 -10.49 10.55 -13.07
N LEU A 196 -10.45 9.45 -12.34
CA LEU A 196 -10.09 9.47 -10.91
C LEU A 196 -8.62 9.85 -10.75
N TYR A 197 -7.72 9.22 -11.50
CA TYR A 197 -6.27 9.51 -11.44
C TYR A 197 -5.98 10.95 -11.89
N GLN A 198 -6.65 11.43 -12.95
CA GLN A 198 -6.56 12.83 -13.39
C GLN A 198 -7.03 13.82 -12.30
N ARG A 199 -8.07 13.46 -11.55
CA ARG A 199 -8.63 14.29 -10.48
C ARG A 199 -7.71 14.39 -9.26
N ILE A 200 -7.09 13.30 -8.83
CA ILE A 200 -6.24 13.29 -7.64
C ILE A 200 -4.79 13.66 -7.93
N GLY A 201 -4.40 13.75 -9.22
CA GLY A 201 -3.05 14.03 -9.68
C GLY A 201 -2.11 12.84 -9.53
N LEU A 202 -0.82 13.11 -9.42
CA LEU A 202 0.23 12.09 -9.29
C LEU A 202 0.71 11.95 -7.84
N PRO A 203 1.31 10.80 -7.46
CA PRO A 203 1.93 10.60 -6.15
C PRO A 203 2.92 11.70 -5.77
N LEU A 204 3.07 11.94 -4.47
CA LEU A 204 3.99 12.95 -3.93
C LEU A 204 5.42 12.41 -3.93
N ASP A 205 6.21 12.76 -4.95
CA ASP A 205 7.59 12.30 -5.14
C ASP A 205 8.48 12.50 -3.90
N ALA A 206 8.23 13.55 -3.11
CA ALA A 206 9.02 13.85 -1.92
C ALA A 206 8.92 12.78 -0.81
N LEU A 207 7.89 11.94 -0.82
CA LEU A 207 7.80 10.80 0.10
C LEU A 207 8.79 9.70 -0.26
N MET A 208 9.19 9.58 -1.52
CA MET A 208 10.14 8.58 -2.03
C MET A 208 9.65 7.15 -1.87
N LEU A 209 9.51 6.64 -0.64
CA LEU A 209 9.24 5.25 -0.29
C LEU A 209 8.45 5.18 1.03
N TYR A 210 7.39 4.36 1.10
CA TYR A 210 6.46 4.19 2.22
C TYR A 210 5.54 5.38 2.50
N ALA A 211 4.32 5.10 2.84
CA ALA A 211 3.21 6.02 3.08
C ALA A 211 2.84 6.90 1.87
N ASP A 212 3.54 6.80 0.76
CA ASP A 212 3.22 7.44 -0.51
C ASP A 212 1.91 6.91 -1.10
N ASP A 213 1.68 5.61 -1.02
CA ASP A 213 0.43 4.94 -1.39
C ASP A 213 -0.75 5.41 -0.51
N SER A 214 -0.53 5.48 0.79
CA SER A 214 -1.54 5.89 1.76
C SER A 214 -1.93 7.36 1.56
N GLU A 215 -0.95 8.25 1.33
CA GLU A 215 -1.19 9.66 1.04
C GLU A 215 -1.92 9.84 -0.29
N TYR A 216 -1.44 9.16 -1.33
CA TYR A 216 -1.99 9.26 -2.68
C TYR A 216 -3.45 8.80 -2.74
N THR A 217 -3.73 7.62 -2.20
CA THR A 217 -5.07 7.05 -2.24
C THR A 217 -6.02 7.74 -1.26
N TRP A 218 -5.51 8.32 -0.16
CA TRP A 218 -6.33 9.14 0.73
C TRP A 218 -6.91 10.37 0.01
N ARG A 219 -6.25 10.94 -0.99
CA ARG A 219 -6.80 12.05 -1.78
C ARG A 219 -8.12 11.69 -2.44
N ILE A 220 -8.36 10.41 -2.78
CA ILE A 220 -9.64 9.93 -3.30
C ILE A 220 -10.74 10.24 -2.31
N THR A 221 -10.57 9.83 -1.06
CA THR A 221 -11.58 9.99 -0.02
C THR A 221 -11.67 11.43 0.50
N ALA A 222 -10.56 12.13 0.59
CA ALA A 222 -10.49 13.54 0.98
C ALA A 222 -11.25 14.47 0.01
N THR A 223 -11.31 14.09 -1.26
CA THR A 223 -12.03 14.83 -2.30
C THR A 223 -13.44 14.29 -2.56
N GLY A 224 -13.99 13.47 -1.64
CA GLY A 224 -15.36 12.96 -1.68
C GLY A 224 -15.56 11.72 -2.55
N GLY A 225 -14.48 11.04 -2.96
CA GLY A 225 -14.54 9.72 -3.57
C GLY A 225 -14.56 8.59 -2.54
N ARG A 226 -14.64 7.35 -3.01
CA ARG A 226 -14.71 6.15 -2.16
C ARG A 226 -13.83 5.04 -2.71
N ILE A 227 -13.18 4.31 -1.81
CA ILE A 227 -12.38 3.12 -2.11
C ILE A 227 -13.07 1.93 -1.47
N PHE A 228 -13.27 0.86 -2.24
CA PHE A 228 -13.92 -0.37 -1.76
C PHE A 228 -12.99 -1.56 -1.91
N LEU A 229 -12.65 -2.21 -0.80
CA LEU A 229 -12.01 -3.52 -0.82
C LEU A 229 -13.02 -4.57 -1.26
N VAL A 230 -12.67 -5.36 -2.26
CA VAL A 230 -13.51 -6.39 -2.87
C VAL A 230 -12.96 -7.77 -2.51
N PRO A 231 -13.50 -8.44 -1.48
CA PRO A 231 -12.96 -9.71 -0.98
C PRO A 231 -12.97 -10.85 -1.98
N GLU A 232 -13.88 -10.81 -2.95
CA GLU A 232 -14.01 -11.82 -4.02
C GLU A 232 -12.92 -11.66 -5.09
N ALA A 233 -12.26 -10.50 -5.18
CA ALA A 233 -11.16 -10.24 -6.10
C ALA A 233 -9.83 -10.55 -5.42
N LEU A 234 -9.49 -11.83 -5.30
CA LEU A 234 -8.32 -12.30 -4.58
C LEU A 234 -7.03 -12.04 -5.37
N LEU A 235 -6.02 -11.55 -4.68
CA LEU A 235 -4.65 -11.40 -5.15
C LEU A 235 -3.72 -12.22 -4.27
N ASP A 236 -2.82 -12.97 -4.91
CA ASP A 236 -1.79 -13.74 -4.22
C ASP A 236 -0.57 -12.87 -3.96
N ASP A 237 -0.03 -12.91 -2.75
CA ASP A 237 1.29 -12.37 -2.43
C ASP A 237 2.34 -13.44 -2.83
N LEU A 238 3.19 -13.13 -3.82
CA LEU A 238 4.21 -14.05 -4.35
C LEU A 238 5.48 -14.06 -3.49
N GLU A 239 5.76 -12.93 -2.85
CA GLU A 239 6.82 -12.83 -1.86
C GLU A 239 6.20 -12.78 -0.46
N ASP A 240 6.74 -13.57 0.46
CA ASP A 240 6.41 -13.37 1.87
C ASP A 240 6.87 -11.98 2.28
N SER A 241 5.95 -11.09 2.57
CA SER A 241 6.26 -9.74 3.03
C SER A 241 7.31 -9.78 4.16
N TRP A 242 8.34 -8.94 4.07
CA TRP A 242 9.37 -8.82 5.10
C TRP A 242 8.77 -8.52 6.50
N ASN A 243 7.61 -7.86 6.56
CA ASN A 243 6.85 -7.61 7.78
C ASN A 243 6.24 -8.89 8.39
N ILE A 244 5.89 -9.87 7.56
CA ILE A 244 5.29 -11.13 7.99
C ILE A 244 6.39 -12.12 8.41
N LYS A 245 7.52 -12.10 7.73
CA LYS A 245 8.70 -12.94 8.07
C LYS A 245 9.45 -12.48 9.32
N ALA A 246 9.30 -11.22 9.74
CA ALA A 246 9.87 -10.81 11.02
C ALA A 246 9.18 -11.65 12.11
N ARG A 247 9.93 -12.62 12.67
CA ARG A 247 9.53 -13.47 13.82
C ARG A 247 9.37 -12.64 15.10
N THR A 248 8.69 -11.51 14.97
CA THR A 248 8.49 -10.54 16.03
C THR A 248 7.08 -10.68 16.56
N SER A 249 6.95 -10.68 17.89
CA SER A 249 5.67 -10.91 18.56
C SER A 249 4.69 -9.74 18.44
N ASN A 250 5.17 -8.57 17.99
CA ASN A 250 4.35 -7.36 17.92
C ASN A 250 4.97 -6.28 17.01
N ILE A 251 4.17 -5.29 16.63
CA ILE A 251 4.55 -4.19 15.75
C ILE A 251 5.75 -3.37 16.25
N TYR A 252 5.92 -3.22 17.58
CA TYR A 252 7.05 -2.47 18.16
C TYR A 252 8.37 -3.19 17.93
N GLU A 253 8.39 -4.51 18.08
CA GLU A 253 9.56 -5.33 17.80
C GLU A 253 9.88 -5.34 16.30
N SER A 254 8.88 -5.38 15.42
CA SER A 254 9.11 -5.27 13.98
C SER A 254 9.78 -3.96 13.61
N PHE A 255 9.39 -2.85 14.23
CA PHE A 255 10.04 -1.54 14.04
C PHE A 255 11.50 -1.52 14.52
N LEU A 256 11.76 -2.09 15.71
CA LEU A 256 13.07 -2.05 16.35
C LEU A 256 14.06 -3.05 15.77
N LEU A 257 13.60 -4.21 15.33
CA LEU A 257 14.45 -5.35 14.96
C LEU A 257 14.37 -5.74 13.48
N GLY A 258 13.36 -5.23 12.75
CA GLY A 258 13.11 -5.59 11.36
C GLY A 258 13.77 -4.64 10.35
N GLY A 259 14.08 -5.18 9.16
CA GLY A 259 14.53 -4.42 8.00
C GLY A 259 15.88 -3.71 8.14
N SER A 260 16.30 -3.05 7.07
CA SER A 260 17.49 -2.20 7.06
C SER A 260 17.24 -0.84 7.72
N ASP A 261 18.31 -0.10 8.04
CA ASP A 261 18.22 1.26 8.56
C ASP A 261 17.53 2.22 7.58
N LEU A 262 17.77 2.05 6.28
CA LEU A 262 17.07 2.76 5.21
C LEU A 262 15.54 2.58 5.33
N ARG A 263 15.09 1.32 5.39
CA ARG A 263 13.66 0.99 5.50
C ARG A 263 13.05 1.53 6.79
N ALA A 264 13.76 1.42 7.90
CA ALA A 264 13.31 1.94 9.17
C ALA A 264 13.22 3.48 9.16
N TYR A 265 14.20 4.16 8.55
CA TYR A 265 14.21 5.62 8.45
C TYR A 265 13.04 6.14 7.61
N TYR A 266 12.94 5.70 6.33
CA TYR A 266 11.87 6.19 5.44
C TYR A 266 10.48 5.79 5.94
N GLY A 267 10.31 4.54 6.42
CA GLY A 267 9.05 4.09 6.98
C GLY A 267 8.61 4.91 8.19
N ALA A 268 9.54 5.19 9.12
CA ALA A 268 9.23 6.00 10.30
C ALA A 268 8.99 7.48 9.94
N ARG A 269 9.83 8.07 9.10
CA ARG A 269 9.72 9.47 8.69
C ARG A 269 8.40 9.76 7.99
N ASN A 270 8.11 8.99 6.96
CA ASN A 270 6.98 9.25 6.09
C ASN A 270 5.64 8.90 6.76
N GLN A 271 5.61 7.82 7.55
CA GLN A 271 4.43 7.50 8.34
C GLN A 271 4.13 8.61 9.38
N ALA A 272 5.15 9.14 10.05
CA ALA A 272 4.96 10.25 11.00
C ALA A 272 4.46 11.51 10.29
N TRP A 273 5.00 11.81 9.10
CA TRP A 273 4.52 12.92 8.28
C TRP A 273 3.06 12.75 7.89
N PHE A 274 2.68 11.57 7.38
CA PHE A 274 1.31 11.24 7.02
C PHE A 274 0.37 11.33 8.22
N ASP A 275 0.72 10.69 9.32
CA ASP A 275 -0.10 10.67 10.53
C ASP A 275 -0.36 12.08 11.06
N LYS A 276 0.64 12.97 11.04
CA LYS A 276 0.53 14.34 11.56
C LYS A 276 -0.20 15.26 10.60
N ASN A 277 0.17 15.27 9.32
CA ASN A 277 -0.26 16.30 8.37
C ASN A 277 -1.53 15.91 7.61
N VAL A 278 -1.81 14.61 7.49
CA VAL A 278 -2.90 14.07 6.68
C VAL A 278 -3.95 13.38 7.55
N TRP A 279 -3.51 12.53 8.49
CA TRP A 279 -4.42 11.64 9.20
C TRP A 279 -4.91 12.19 10.55
N ALA A 280 -4.23 13.14 11.15
CA ALA A 280 -4.65 13.78 12.40
C ALA A 280 -5.90 14.64 12.18
N SER A 281 -6.97 14.34 12.92
CA SER A 281 -8.17 15.19 13.03
C SER A 281 -8.22 15.96 14.35
N SER A 282 -7.40 15.57 15.33
CA SER A 282 -7.23 16.23 16.62
C SER A 282 -5.75 16.18 17.01
N ALA A 283 -5.14 17.35 17.14
CA ALA A 283 -3.73 17.49 17.53
C ALA A 283 -3.47 16.93 18.94
N LEU A 284 -4.39 17.14 19.88
CA LEU A 284 -4.27 16.64 21.25
C LEU A 284 -4.33 15.11 21.30
N LEU A 285 -5.27 14.50 20.56
CA LEU A 285 -5.41 13.05 20.52
C LEU A 285 -4.21 12.40 19.80
N TYR A 286 -3.72 13.01 18.71
CA TYR A 286 -2.50 12.60 18.04
C TYR A 286 -1.30 12.64 19.00
N ALA A 287 -1.07 13.77 19.70
CA ALA A 287 0.01 13.92 20.64
C ALA A 287 -0.05 12.90 21.79
N PHE A 288 -1.25 12.62 22.30
CA PHE A 288 -1.45 11.61 23.33
C PHE A 288 -1.15 10.19 22.83
N ASN A 289 -1.66 9.80 21.67
CA ASN A 289 -1.38 8.50 21.04
C ASN A 289 0.12 8.33 20.77
N ARG A 290 0.77 9.39 20.26
CA ARG A 290 2.22 9.46 20.03
C ARG A 290 3.00 9.25 21.34
N TRP A 291 2.61 9.96 22.40
CA TRP A 291 3.27 9.85 23.71
C TRP A 291 3.17 8.41 24.28
N VAL A 292 1.99 7.79 24.27
CA VAL A 292 1.81 6.40 24.73
C VAL A 292 2.65 5.45 23.87
N PHE A 293 2.61 5.60 22.54
CA PHE A 293 3.39 4.77 21.62
C PHE A 293 4.89 4.82 21.95
N PHE A 294 5.45 6.01 22.12
CA PHE A 294 6.85 6.16 22.46
C PHE A 294 7.22 5.59 23.81
N ARG A 295 6.35 5.72 24.81
CA ARG A 295 6.59 5.08 26.14
C ARG A 295 6.73 3.56 25.99
N LEU A 296 5.86 2.94 25.21
CA LEU A 296 5.92 1.50 24.96
C LEU A 296 7.14 1.12 24.12
N LEU A 297 7.42 1.88 23.06
CA LEU A 297 8.56 1.62 22.18
C LEU A 297 9.89 1.68 22.94
N ARG A 298 10.09 2.70 23.79
CA ARG A 298 11.30 2.84 24.64
C ARG A 298 11.46 1.71 25.63
N LEU A 299 10.37 1.25 26.25
CA LEU A 299 10.41 0.11 27.17
C LEU A 299 10.84 -1.17 26.45
N ILE A 300 10.33 -1.40 25.24
CA ILE A 300 10.69 -2.58 24.45
C ILE A 300 12.12 -2.46 23.92
N ALA A 301 12.55 -1.29 23.44
CA ALA A 301 13.92 -1.05 22.98
C ALA A 301 14.93 -1.38 24.09
N LYS A 302 14.70 -0.89 25.32
CA LYS A 302 15.55 -1.19 26.46
C LYS A 302 15.61 -2.69 26.79
N ARG A 303 14.46 -3.40 26.69
CA ARG A 303 14.40 -4.85 26.93
C ARG A 303 15.10 -5.67 25.86
N ARG A 304 15.17 -5.16 24.62
CA ARG A 304 15.74 -5.84 23.46
C ARG A 304 17.16 -5.36 23.10
N GLY A 305 17.72 -4.38 23.84
CA GLY A 305 19.04 -3.81 23.50
C GLY A 305 19.04 -3.09 22.15
N ALA A 306 17.93 -2.44 21.79
CA ALA A 306 17.72 -1.83 20.48
C ALA A 306 17.72 -0.28 20.54
N GLU A 307 18.47 0.31 21.47
CA GLU A 307 18.49 1.75 21.72
C GLU A 307 19.04 2.52 20.52
N GLN A 308 20.01 1.97 19.80
CA GLN A 308 20.58 2.60 18.60
C GLN A 308 19.52 2.71 17.49
N ARG A 309 18.77 1.64 17.24
CA ARG A 309 17.66 1.64 16.28
C ARG A 309 16.54 2.60 16.72
N LEU A 310 16.26 2.65 18.02
CA LEU A 310 15.28 3.60 18.57
C LEU A 310 15.68 5.04 18.27
N SER A 311 16.96 5.41 18.48
CA SER A 311 17.48 6.75 18.18
C SER A 311 17.31 7.13 16.71
N LEU A 312 17.58 6.17 15.78
CA LEU A 312 17.33 6.36 14.35
C LEU A 312 15.84 6.64 14.07
N ILE A 313 14.93 5.84 14.66
CA ILE A 313 13.48 5.99 14.49
C ILE A 313 13.00 7.33 15.07
N GLU A 314 13.48 7.74 16.24
CA GLU A 314 13.13 9.02 16.86
C GLU A 314 13.55 10.21 15.98
N LYS A 315 14.76 10.15 15.40
CA LYS A 315 15.24 11.15 14.43
C LYS A 315 14.36 11.17 13.18
N ALA A 316 14.09 10.01 12.58
CA ALA A 316 13.24 9.90 11.40
C ALA A 316 11.84 10.50 11.63
N ILE A 317 11.24 10.21 12.79
CA ILE A 317 9.93 10.76 13.15
C ILE A 317 10.01 12.28 13.30
N ALA A 318 11.05 12.82 13.94
CA ALA A 318 11.24 14.28 14.07
C ALA A 318 11.40 14.96 12.70
N ASP A 319 12.16 14.36 11.78
CA ASP A 319 12.30 14.83 10.39
C ASP A 319 10.94 14.84 9.68
N GLY A 320 10.17 13.75 9.77
CA GLY A 320 8.83 13.65 9.19
C GLY A 320 7.85 14.67 9.76
N GLU A 321 7.77 14.80 11.07
CA GLU A 321 6.89 15.75 11.75
C GLU A 321 7.22 17.22 11.46
N SER A 322 8.49 17.51 11.14
CA SER A 322 8.95 18.85 10.71
C SER A 322 8.87 19.08 9.20
N GLY A 323 8.44 18.08 8.42
CA GLY A 323 8.27 18.21 6.97
C GLY A 323 9.57 18.05 6.17
N VAL A 324 10.64 17.52 6.78
CA VAL A 324 11.90 17.21 6.09
C VAL A 324 11.70 15.91 5.29
N LEU A 325 11.39 16.05 4.01
CA LEU A 325 11.13 14.96 3.08
C LEU A 325 12.25 14.86 2.01
N GLY A 326 12.06 13.96 1.04
CA GLY A 326 13.02 13.73 -0.05
C GLY A 326 14.13 12.75 0.32
N LEU A 327 15.15 12.69 -0.53
CA LEU A 327 16.29 11.78 -0.38
C LEU A 327 17.17 12.20 0.80
N HIS A 328 17.43 11.25 1.70
CA HIS A 328 18.31 11.47 2.83
C HIS A 328 19.75 11.05 2.49
N LYS A 329 20.74 11.92 2.72
CA LYS A 329 22.15 11.69 2.34
C LYS A 329 22.75 10.40 2.94
N SER A 330 22.39 10.06 4.17
CA SER A 330 22.90 8.86 4.86
C SER A 330 22.13 7.58 4.52
N TYR A 331 20.99 7.67 3.83
CA TYR A 331 20.14 6.54 3.45
C TYR A 331 19.74 6.67 1.98
N PRO A 332 20.69 6.56 1.04
CA PRO A 332 20.38 6.58 -0.40
C PRO A 332 19.55 5.33 -0.78
N LEU A 333 18.69 5.46 -1.80
CA LEU A 333 17.84 4.37 -2.33
C LEU A 333 18.63 3.44 -3.24
#